data_8699b9a740dc0ad67f05781e5404508b
#
_entry.id   8699b9a740dc0ad67f05781e5404508b
#
_cell.length_a   1.000
_cell.length_b   1.000
_cell.length_c   1.000
_cell.angle_alpha   90.00
_cell.angle_beta   90.00
_cell.angle_gamma   90.00
#
_symmetry.space_group_name_H-M   'P 1'
#
loop_
_entity.id
_entity.type
_entity.pdbx_description
1 polymer ?
#
loop_
_entity_poly.entity_id
_entity_poly.type
_entity_poly.pdbx_seq_one_letter_code
_entity_poly.pdbx_strand_id
1 'polypeptide(L)'
;CLGASWETRATPSSWNGENNTYMGYCTDITTNDVIFGGSKKLEESIEYIIANKNPKGIFVYETCVTAMIGDDMDDIARRMQKKHNISVVIVHSPGFVGSKNLGSRLGGEAVLEQLIGTREPETIHPYGINLIGEYNVTGDMWQYTPILEKIGIKVVSALAGDGRLEV
;
A
#
# COMPACT_ATOMS: atom_id res chain seq x y z
N CYS A 1 -4.28 15.10 -5.73
CA CYS A 1 -3.74 13.77 -5.44
C CYS A 1 -2.25 13.81 -5.07
N LEU A 2 -1.40 14.50 -5.82
CA LEU A 2 0.03 14.64 -5.50
C LEU A 2 0.26 15.32 -4.14
N GLY A 3 -0.56 16.31 -3.76
CA GLY A 3 -0.49 16.97 -2.47
C GLY A 3 -0.68 16.03 -1.28
N ALA A 4 -1.67 15.15 -1.36
CA ALA A 4 -1.92 14.16 -0.30
C ALA A 4 -0.77 13.15 -0.17
N SER A 5 -0.19 12.71 -1.28
CA SER A 5 1.00 11.85 -1.27
C SER A 5 2.21 12.58 -0.65
N TRP A 6 2.33 13.87 -0.86
CA TRP A 6 3.39 14.69 -0.29
C TRP A 6 3.25 14.85 1.22
N GLU A 7 2.04 15.10 1.71
CA GLU A 7 1.76 15.18 3.14
C GLU A 7 2.09 13.87 3.86
N THR A 8 1.72 12.75 3.27
CA THR A 8 2.03 11.42 3.83
C THR A 8 3.54 11.17 3.91
N ARG A 9 4.33 11.70 2.98
CA ARG A 9 5.80 11.62 3.02
C ARG A 9 6.43 12.48 4.09
N ALA A 10 5.82 13.63 4.40
CA ALA A 10 6.30 14.56 5.41
C ALA A 10 5.99 14.11 6.84
N THR A 11 5.05 13.18 7.01
CA THR A 11 4.79 12.57 8.31
C THR A 11 5.93 11.61 8.60
N PRO A 12 6.82 11.88 9.56
CA PRO A 12 7.83 10.91 9.94
C PRO A 12 7.08 9.67 10.44
N SER A 13 7.22 8.57 9.71
CA SER A 13 6.87 7.30 10.29
C SER A 13 7.84 7.13 11.43
N SER A 14 7.34 7.19 12.64
CA SER A 14 8.10 7.01 13.86
C SER A 14 8.66 5.58 14.00
N TRP A 15 8.81 4.87 12.92
CA TRP A 15 9.21 3.49 12.79
C TRP A 15 10.71 3.33 13.01
N ASN A 16 11.11 2.70 14.07
CA ASN A 16 12.41 2.07 14.36
C ASN A 16 13.68 2.90 14.08
N GLY A 17 13.59 4.22 13.90
CA GLY A 17 14.74 5.03 13.51
C GLY A 17 15.30 4.71 12.12
N GLU A 18 14.76 3.75 11.40
CA GLU A 18 15.06 3.51 10.00
C GLU A 18 14.24 4.46 9.14
N ASN A 19 14.88 5.06 8.15
CA ASN A 19 14.24 5.96 7.19
C ASN A 19 13.32 5.16 6.25
N ASN A 20 12.19 4.67 6.76
CA ASN A 20 11.10 4.16 5.93
C ASN A 20 10.43 5.34 5.22
N THR A 21 11.11 5.85 4.21
CA THR A 21 10.55 6.86 3.34
C THR A 21 9.55 6.21 2.41
N TYR A 22 8.26 6.36 2.72
CA TYR A 22 7.22 6.11 1.74
C TYR A 22 7.46 7.05 0.56
N MET A 23 7.68 6.50 -0.61
CA MET A 23 7.91 7.29 -1.81
C MET A 23 6.61 7.38 -2.58
N GLY A 24 6.07 8.60 -2.72
CA GLY A 24 4.95 8.88 -3.60
C GLY A 24 5.43 9.22 -5.01
N TYR A 25 4.79 8.61 -6.00
CA TYR A 25 5.00 8.86 -7.42
C TYR A 25 3.71 9.32 -8.07
N CYS A 26 3.83 10.04 -9.16
CA CYS A 26 2.69 10.43 -9.99
C CYS A 26 2.99 9.99 -11.42
N THR A 27 2.01 9.40 -12.09
CA THR A 27 2.14 9.00 -13.49
C THR A 27 2.17 10.18 -14.45
N ASP A 28 1.83 11.38 -13.99
CA ASP A 28 1.83 12.63 -14.78
C ASP A 28 1.06 12.50 -16.10
N ILE A 29 -0.24 12.17 -15.97
CA ILE A 29 -1.15 11.95 -17.09
C ILE A 29 -1.32 13.24 -17.90
N THR A 30 -1.10 13.15 -19.20
CA THR A 30 -1.26 14.23 -20.17
C THR A 30 -2.64 14.19 -20.83
N THR A 31 -2.99 15.24 -21.58
CA THR A 31 -4.24 15.28 -22.38
C THR A 31 -4.33 14.11 -23.36
N ASN A 32 -3.22 13.70 -23.95
CA ASN A 32 -3.19 12.55 -24.86
C ASN A 32 -3.49 11.24 -24.13
N ASP A 33 -2.98 11.05 -22.90
CA ASP A 33 -3.27 9.87 -22.08
C ASP A 33 -4.76 9.83 -21.69
N VAL A 34 -5.39 10.99 -21.51
CA VAL A 34 -6.84 11.07 -21.23
C VAL A 34 -7.66 10.63 -22.46
N ILE A 35 -7.20 10.94 -23.67
CA ILE A 35 -7.92 10.60 -24.91
C ILE A 35 -7.68 9.15 -25.34
N PHE A 36 -6.46 8.65 -25.21
CA PHE A 36 -6.03 7.35 -25.73
C PHE A 36 -5.85 6.28 -24.65
N GLY A 37 -6.06 6.60 -23.38
CA GLY A 37 -5.84 5.74 -22.23
C GLY A 37 -4.48 5.96 -21.56
N GLY A 38 -4.47 5.83 -20.23
CA GLY A 38 -3.28 5.99 -19.36
C GLY A 38 -2.55 4.69 -19.04
N SER A 39 -3.07 3.56 -19.49
CA SER A 39 -2.58 2.21 -19.15
C SER A 39 -1.09 2.03 -19.43
N LYS A 40 -0.62 2.47 -20.59
CA LYS A 40 0.81 2.38 -20.96
C LYS A 40 1.68 3.19 -20.00
N LYS A 41 1.23 4.36 -19.64
CA LYS A 41 1.97 5.24 -18.72
C LYS A 41 2.06 4.70 -17.30
N LEU A 42 1.00 4.04 -16.84
CA LEU A 42 1.01 3.32 -15.57
C LEU A 42 2.01 2.18 -15.60
N GLU A 43 2.02 1.37 -16.65
CA GLU A 43 2.97 0.27 -16.82
C GLU A 43 4.41 0.77 -16.83
N GLU A 44 4.74 1.79 -17.63
CA GLU A 44 6.05 2.42 -17.67
C GLU A 44 6.47 3.00 -16.30
N SER A 45 5.54 3.58 -15.55
CA SER A 45 5.81 4.11 -14.21
C SER A 45 6.12 3.01 -13.20
N ILE A 46 5.39 1.90 -13.22
CA ILE A 46 5.66 0.74 -12.38
C ILE A 46 7.04 0.16 -12.70
N GLU A 47 7.36 -0.04 -13.97
CA GLU A 47 8.68 -0.50 -14.42
C GLU A 47 9.81 0.42 -13.93
N TYR A 48 9.62 1.72 -14.07
CA TYR A 48 10.60 2.70 -13.59
C TYR A 48 10.84 2.60 -12.08
N ILE A 49 9.76 2.48 -11.29
CA ILE A 49 9.85 2.34 -9.84
C ILE A 49 10.59 1.07 -9.45
N ILE A 50 10.25 -0.05 -10.08
CA ILE A 50 10.89 -1.35 -9.82
C ILE A 50 12.40 -1.27 -10.13
N ALA A 51 12.75 -0.77 -11.32
CA ALA A 51 14.13 -0.70 -11.78
C ALA A 51 15.02 0.21 -10.92
N ASN A 52 14.45 1.31 -10.37
CA ASN A 52 15.24 2.32 -9.68
C ASN A 52 15.16 2.26 -8.15
N LYS A 53 14.12 1.63 -7.60
CA LYS A 53 13.84 1.66 -6.16
C LYS A 53 13.77 0.28 -5.51
N ASN A 54 13.66 -0.78 -6.31
CA ASN A 54 13.53 -2.16 -5.83
C ASN A 54 12.53 -2.29 -4.67
N PRO A 55 11.26 -1.86 -4.84
CA PRO A 55 10.28 -1.86 -3.78
C PRO A 55 9.83 -3.29 -3.46
N LYS A 56 9.41 -3.53 -2.23
CA LYS A 56 8.78 -4.81 -1.83
C LYS A 56 7.33 -4.92 -2.34
N GLY A 57 6.67 -3.79 -2.55
CA GLY A 57 5.32 -3.69 -3.09
C GLY A 57 5.00 -2.28 -3.55
N ILE A 58 4.00 -2.15 -4.40
CA ILE A 58 3.55 -0.88 -4.98
C ILE A 58 2.05 -0.74 -4.77
N PHE A 59 1.63 0.39 -4.21
CA PHE A 59 0.21 0.76 -4.11
C PHE A 59 -0.12 1.76 -5.20
N VAL A 60 -1.12 1.45 -6.00
CA VAL A 60 -1.62 2.32 -7.07
C VAL A 60 -2.98 2.86 -6.67
N TYR A 61 -3.07 4.16 -6.51
CA TYR A 61 -4.33 4.84 -6.19
C TYR A 61 -4.97 5.38 -7.45
N GLU A 62 -6.17 4.89 -7.71
CA GLU A 62 -6.99 5.41 -8.81
C GLU A 62 -7.44 6.84 -8.52
N THR A 63 -7.25 7.71 -9.50
CA THR A 63 -7.72 9.10 -9.44
C THR A 63 -9.03 9.27 -10.20
N CYS A 64 -9.70 10.42 -10.01
CA CYS A 64 -10.95 10.71 -10.72
C CYS A 64 -10.82 10.62 -12.24
N VAL A 65 -9.68 11.05 -12.78
CA VAL A 65 -9.46 11.07 -14.24
C VAL A 65 -9.31 9.63 -14.76
N THR A 66 -8.48 8.81 -14.14
CA THR A 66 -8.25 7.41 -14.56
C THR A 66 -9.51 6.57 -14.44
N ALA A 67 -10.31 6.77 -13.38
CA ALA A 67 -11.59 6.10 -13.22
C ALA A 67 -12.60 6.48 -14.31
N MET A 68 -12.60 7.74 -14.76
CA MET A 68 -13.50 8.19 -15.84
C MET A 68 -13.07 7.72 -17.23
N ILE A 69 -11.77 7.53 -17.45
CA ILE A 69 -11.24 6.98 -18.70
C ILE A 69 -11.55 5.47 -18.80
N GLY A 70 -11.66 4.78 -17.68
CA GLY A 70 -11.95 3.34 -17.63
C GLY A 70 -10.74 2.48 -17.97
N ASP A 71 -9.54 2.91 -17.61
CA ASP A 71 -8.32 2.09 -17.76
C ASP A 71 -8.41 0.83 -16.90
N ASP A 72 -8.08 -0.33 -17.46
CA ASP A 72 -8.00 -1.60 -16.73
C ASP A 72 -6.69 -1.69 -15.94
N MET A 73 -6.68 -1.04 -14.78
CA MET A 73 -5.51 -1.05 -13.89
C MET A 73 -5.27 -2.40 -13.25
N ASP A 74 -6.32 -3.20 -13.03
CA ASP A 74 -6.22 -4.54 -12.44
C ASP A 74 -5.47 -5.50 -13.37
N ASP A 75 -5.70 -5.40 -14.68
CA ASP A 75 -4.94 -6.20 -15.64
C ASP A 75 -3.45 -5.83 -15.62
N ILE A 76 -3.15 -4.53 -15.58
CA ILE A 76 -1.77 -4.06 -15.49
C ILE A 76 -1.12 -4.57 -14.20
N ALA A 77 -1.80 -4.46 -13.06
CA ALA A 77 -1.30 -4.95 -11.79
C ALA A 77 -0.98 -6.46 -11.85
N ARG A 78 -1.92 -7.27 -12.34
CA ARG A 78 -1.72 -8.72 -12.49
C ARG A 78 -0.51 -9.05 -13.38
N ARG A 79 -0.35 -8.35 -14.50
CA ARG A 79 0.80 -8.54 -15.40
C ARG A 79 2.11 -8.16 -14.73
N MET A 80 2.16 -7.03 -14.03
CA MET A 80 3.35 -6.56 -13.33
C MET A 80 3.73 -7.46 -12.16
N GLN A 81 2.75 -7.89 -11.35
CA GLN A 81 2.96 -8.86 -10.28
C GLN A 81 3.60 -10.15 -10.81
N LYS A 82 3.03 -10.70 -11.87
CA LYS A 82 3.55 -11.93 -12.49
C LYS A 82 4.94 -11.75 -13.08
N LYS A 83 5.22 -10.60 -13.69
CA LYS A 83 6.51 -10.31 -14.34
C LYS A 83 7.64 -10.13 -13.33
N HIS A 84 7.38 -9.40 -12.26
CA HIS A 84 8.41 -8.97 -11.30
C HIS A 84 8.37 -9.69 -9.96
N ASN A 85 7.37 -10.53 -9.72
CA ASN A 85 7.17 -11.25 -8.45
C ASN A 85 7.11 -10.30 -7.24
N ILE A 86 6.44 -9.16 -7.40
CA ILE A 86 6.18 -8.19 -6.34
C ILE A 86 4.68 -7.94 -6.21
N SER A 87 4.23 -7.52 -5.04
CA SER A 87 2.82 -7.15 -4.84
C SER A 87 2.54 -5.77 -5.46
N VAL A 88 1.51 -5.69 -6.33
CA VAL A 88 0.98 -4.43 -6.88
C VAL A 88 -0.49 -4.35 -6.51
N VAL A 89 -0.80 -3.51 -5.53
CA VAL A 89 -2.15 -3.37 -4.96
C VAL A 89 -2.85 -2.18 -5.59
N ILE A 90 -4.01 -2.40 -6.20
CA ILE A 90 -4.84 -1.32 -6.76
C ILE A 90 -5.88 -0.90 -5.73
N VAL A 91 -5.99 0.40 -5.53
CA VAL A 91 -6.99 1.02 -4.64
C VAL A 91 -7.95 1.85 -5.49
N HIS A 92 -9.14 1.31 -5.74
CA HIS A 92 -10.20 1.97 -6.48
C HIS A 92 -10.96 2.97 -5.59
N SER A 93 -10.36 4.13 -5.37
CA SER A 93 -10.93 5.16 -4.50
C SER A 93 -10.90 6.56 -5.14
N PRO A 94 -11.46 6.73 -6.36
CA PRO A 94 -11.53 8.05 -6.98
C PRO A 94 -12.35 9.02 -6.12
N GLY A 95 -11.95 10.27 -6.08
CA GLY A 95 -12.50 11.26 -5.13
C GLY A 95 -14.00 11.51 -5.21
N PHE A 96 -14.66 11.12 -6.30
CA PHE A 96 -16.11 11.28 -6.47
C PHE A 96 -16.94 10.12 -5.87
N VAL A 97 -16.33 8.99 -5.47
CA VAL A 97 -17.09 7.85 -4.91
C VAL A 97 -17.57 8.11 -3.49
N GLY A 98 -16.91 9.03 -2.75
CA GLY A 98 -17.37 9.37 -1.42
C GLY A 98 -16.40 10.15 -0.56
N SER A 99 -16.62 10.09 0.75
CA SER A 99 -15.83 10.82 1.74
C SER A 99 -14.47 10.19 1.97
N LYS A 100 -13.59 10.93 2.68
CA LYS A 100 -12.29 10.44 3.15
C LYS A 100 -12.40 9.10 3.90
N ASN A 101 -13.43 8.93 4.74
CA ASN A 101 -13.63 7.71 5.50
C ASN A 101 -13.92 6.52 4.60
N LEU A 102 -14.68 6.71 3.52
CA LEU A 102 -14.90 5.68 2.53
C LEU A 102 -13.59 5.31 1.81
N GLY A 103 -12.80 6.31 1.41
CA GLY A 103 -11.50 6.07 0.79
C GLY A 103 -10.54 5.27 1.68
N SER A 104 -10.51 5.58 2.98
CA SER A 104 -9.72 4.81 3.96
C SER A 104 -10.19 3.35 4.07
N ARG A 105 -11.52 3.14 4.05
CA ARG A 105 -12.09 1.78 4.05
C ARG A 105 -11.73 1.02 2.78
N LEU A 106 -11.91 1.62 1.61
CA LEU A 106 -11.56 0.98 0.33
C LEU A 106 -10.07 0.64 0.24
N GLY A 107 -9.20 1.51 0.79
CA GLY A 107 -7.78 1.21 0.91
C GLY A 107 -7.49 0.02 1.81
N GLY A 108 -8.15 -0.08 2.95
CA GLY A 108 -8.05 -1.23 3.84
C GLY A 108 -8.58 -2.53 3.21
N GLU A 109 -9.73 -2.46 2.54
CA GLU A 109 -10.32 -3.60 1.81
C GLU A 109 -9.37 -4.10 0.70
N ALA A 110 -8.77 -3.19 -0.08
CA ALA A 110 -7.80 -3.56 -1.11
C ALA A 110 -6.57 -4.27 -0.54
N VAL A 111 -6.07 -3.86 0.62
CA VAL A 111 -4.97 -4.55 1.31
C VAL A 111 -5.40 -5.93 1.80
N LEU A 112 -6.60 -6.04 2.40
CA LEU A 112 -7.14 -7.32 2.88
C LEU A 112 -7.32 -8.33 1.75
N GLU A 113 -7.80 -7.89 0.59
CA GLU A 113 -8.10 -8.77 -0.53
C GLU A 113 -6.88 -9.15 -1.37
N GLN A 114 -5.92 -8.22 -1.51
CA GLN A 114 -4.83 -8.38 -2.47
C GLN A 114 -3.47 -8.70 -1.83
N LEU A 115 -3.32 -8.50 -0.52
CA LEU A 115 -2.03 -8.65 0.16
C LEU A 115 -2.05 -9.67 1.28
N ILE A 116 -3.08 -9.65 2.15
CA ILE A 116 -3.14 -10.53 3.31
C ILE A 116 -3.33 -11.99 2.90
N GLY A 117 -2.64 -12.90 3.60
CA GLY A 117 -2.71 -14.33 3.33
C GLY A 117 -1.95 -14.75 2.06
N THR A 118 -1.11 -13.87 1.50
CA THR A 118 -0.30 -14.21 0.33
C THR A 118 1.00 -14.93 0.69
N ARG A 119 1.41 -14.89 1.95
CA ARG A 119 2.61 -15.56 2.46
C ARG A 119 2.35 -16.15 3.83
N GLU A 120 2.84 -17.38 4.02
CA GLU A 120 2.85 -18.01 5.34
C GLU A 120 4.06 -17.52 6.15
N PRO A 121 3.93 -17.37 7.48
CA PRO A 121 5.07 -17.02 8.32
C PRO A 121 6.09 -18.17 8.36
N GLU A 122 7.37 -17.83 8.39
CA GLU A 122 8.45 -18.84 8.48
C GLU A 122 8.36 -19.69 9.75
N THR A 123 7.83 -19.14 10.82
CA THR A 123 7.67 -19.82 12.10
C THR A 123 6.29 -19.57 12.69
N ILE A 124 5.59 -20.65 13.04
CA ILE A 124 4.31 -20.57 13.77
C ILE A 124 4.61 -20.41 15.27
N HIS A 125 4.07 -19.35 15.85
CA HIS A 125 4.16 -19.11 17.30
C HIS A 125 2.84 -19.53 17.97
N PRO A 126 2.86 -20.32 19.05
CA PRO A 126 1.62 -20.84 19.67
C PRO A 126 0.69 -19.74 20.19
N TYR A 127 1.25 -18.58 20.51
CA TYR A 127 0.50 -17.37 20.92
C TYR A 127 0.80 -16.19 19.97
N GLY A 128 0.90 -16.49 18.66
CA GLY A 128 1.02 -15.46 17.63
C GLY A 128 -0.32 -14.78 17.38
N ILE A 129 -0.33 -13.46 17.27
CA ILE A 129 -1.50 -12.66 16.92
C ILE A 129 -1.19 -11.72 15.76
N ASN A 130 -2.22 -11.43 14.96
CA ASN A 130 -2.19 -10.38 13.97
C ASN A 130 -3.01 -9.19 14.49
N LEU A 131 -2.48 -7.99 14.36
CA LEU A 131 -3.17 -6.76 14.74
C LEU A 131 -3.82 -6.14 13.51
N ILE A 132 -5.12 -5.91 13.56
CA ILE A 132 -5.89 -5.32 12.46
C ILE A 132 -6.56 -4.05 12.96
N GLY A 133 -6.44 -2.97 12.19
CA GLY A 133 -7.07 -1.68 12.49
C GLY A 133 -6.22 -0.72 13.33
N GLU A 134 -5.01 -1.13 13.70
CA GLU A 134 -4.04 -0.27 14.36
C GLU A 134 -3.01 0.24 13.34
N TYR A 135 -3.13 1.50 12.98
CA TYR A 135 -2.27 2.14 11.98
C TYR A 135 -1.01 2.81 12.56
N ASN A 136 -0.80 2.66 13.86
CA ASN A 136 0.32 3.24 14.60
C ASN A 136 0.52 4.76 14.37
N VAL A 137 -0.59 5.47 14.22
CA VAL A 137 -0.57 6.92 13.93
C VAL A 137 0.10 7.72 15.05
N THR A 138 -0.13 7.30 16.29
CA THR A 138 0.41 7.93 17.52
C THR A 138 1.62 7.21 18.10
N GLY A 139 2.03 6.09 17.50
CA GLY A 139 3.16 5.31 17.99
C GLY A 139 2.81 4.36 19.15
N ASP A 140 1.53 4.11 19.39
CA ASP A 140 1.06 3.29 20.51
C ASP A 140 1.54 1.83 20.43
N MET A 141 1.71 1.31 19.21
CA MET A 141 2.28 -0.03 18.98
C MET A 141 3.61 -0.26 19.70
N TRP A 142 4.43 0.75 19.80
CA TRP A 142 5.75 0.61 20.45
C TRP A 142 5.64 0.45 21.94
N GLN A 143 4.53 0.89 22.51
CA GLN A 143 4.28 0.75 23.94
C GLN A 143 3.67 -0.60 24.28
N TYR A 144 2.66 -1.05 23.54
CA TYR A 144 1.98 -2.30 23.89
C TYR A 144 2.64 -3.55 23.30
N THR A 145 3.35 -3.48 22.17
CA THR A 145 4.05 -4.66 21.63
C THR A 145 5.03 -5.26 22.64
N PRO A 146 5.91 -4.49 23.31
CA PRO A 146 6.77 -5.05 24.34
C PRO A 146 6.02 -5.60 25.56
N ILE A 147 4.83 -5.09 25.86
CA ILE A 147 3.99 -5.59 26.94
C ILE A 147 3.41 -6.95 26.55
N LEU A 148 2.90 -7.09 25.33
CA LEU A 148 2.41 -8.35 24.80
C LEU A 148 3.50 -9.42 24.78
N GLU A 149 4.70 -9.08 24.36
CA GLU A 149 5.84 -9.99 24.35
C GLU A 149 6.21 -10.47 25.78
N LYS A 150 6.15 -9.60 26.77
CA LYS A 150 6.42 -9.95 28.18
C LYS A 150 5.42 -10.96 28.74
N ILE A 151 4.20 -10.98 28.26
CA ILE A 151 3.17 -11.96 28.66
C ILE A 151 3.13 -13.17 27.73
N GLY A 152 4.09 -13.31 26.82
CA GLY A 152 4.24 -14.45 25.95
C GLY A 152 3.44 -14.40 24.65
N ILE A 153 2.82 -13.27 24.34
CA ILE A 153 2.11 -13.05 23.07
C ILE A 153 3.05 -12.41 22.06
N LYS A 154 3.19 -13.01 20.89
CA LYS A 154 3.99 -12.45 19.80
C LYS A 154 3.12 -11.78 18.75
N VAL A 155 3.38 -10.51 18.45
CA VAL A 155 2.79 -9.84 17.30
C VAL A 155 3.49 -10.36 16.04
N VAL A 156 2.78 -11.14 15.25
CA VAL A 156 3.27 -11.70 13.99
C VAL A 156 3.24 -10.63 12.89
N SER A 157 2.12 -9.95 12.79
CA SER A 157 1.96 -8.82 11.87
C SER A 157 1.04 -7.75 12.44
N ALA A 158 1.19 -6.54 11.97
CA ALA A 158 0.28 -5.44 12.27
C ALA A 158 -0.08 -4.75 10.95
N LEU A 159 -1.27 -5.03 10.44
CA LEU A 159 -1.71 -4.54 9.16
C LEU A 159 -1.62 -3.01 9.07
N ALA A 160 -0.81 -2.52 8.15
CA ALA A 160 -0.50 -1.11 7.94
C ALA A 160 0.14 -0.38 9.15
N GLY A 161 0.39 -1.07 10.26
CA GLY A 161 0.99 -0.49 11.45
C GLY A 161 2.50 -0.70 11.54
N ASP A 162 3.07 -1.71 10.91
CA ASP A 162 4.47 -2.08 11.05
C ASP A 162 5.31 -2.05 9.75
N GLY A 163 4.76 -1.56 8.68
CA GLY A 163 5.47 -1.40 7.39
C GLY A 163 5.94 -2.71 6.75
N ARG A 164 5.58 -3.87 7.32
CA ARG A 164 5.85 -5.18 6.72
C ARG A 164 4.74 -5.53 5.73
N LEU A 165 5.12 -6.18 4.64
CA LEU A 165 4.18 -6.70 3.63
C LEU A 165 3.91 -8.20 3.82
N GLU A 166 4.70 -8.86 4.65
CA GLU A 166 4.56 -10.27 4.97
C GLU A 166 3.52 -10.42 6.09
N VAL A 167 2.36 -10.90 5.76
CA VAL A 167 1.24 -11.15 6.68
C VAL A 167 0.57 -12.48 6.37
#